data_f8d5c2c677658b01eafa1ab99820593b
#
_entry.id   f8d5c2c677658b01eafa1ab99820593b
#
_cell.length_a   1.000
_cell.length_b   1.000
_cell.length_c   1.000
_cell.angle_alpha   90.00
_cell.angle_beta   90.00
_cell.angle_gamma   90.00
#
_symmetry.space_group_name_H-M   'P 1'
#
loop_
_entity.id
_entity.type
_entity.pdbx_description
1 polymer ?
#
loop_
_entity_poly.entity_id
_entity_poly.type
_entity_poly.pdbx_seq_one_letter_code
_entity_poly.pdbx_strand_id
1 'polypeptide(L)'
;MNELRKKPLFNPEGDTDVRLRRMINGNTTNLNDFNNMRYPWVSDWYRQAMNNFWIPEEINMSSDIKDYPELPEAERTAYDKILSFLIFLDSIQTANLPHIGEYITANEVNLCLSIQTFQECVHSQSSVSYTHLRA
;
A
#
# COMPACT_ATOMS: atom_id res chain seq x y z
N MET A 1 14.67 13.04 22.67
CA MET A 1 13.84 12.48 21.57
C MET A 1 13.01 11.36 22.19
N ASN A 2 11.68 11.38 22.03
CA ASN A 2 10.87 10.25 22.45
C ASN A 2 11.12 9.09 21.51
N GLU A 3 11.50 7.95 22.05
CA GLU A 3 11.71 6.72 21.29
C GLU A 3 10.39 6.29 20.65
N LEU A 4 10.45 5.86 19.39
CA LEU A 4 9.29 5.29 18.71
C LEU A 4 8.99 3.90 19.32
N ARG A 5 7.72 3.67 19.65
CA ARG A 5 7.29 2.42 20.26
C ARG A 5 6.29 1.71 19.37
N LYS A 6 6.47 0.42 19.20
CA LYS A 6 5.47 -0.43 18.55
C LYS A 6 4.18 -0.44 19.37
N LYS A 7 3.05 -0.37 18.70
CA LYS A 7 1.75 -0.48 19.37
C LYS A 7 1.49 -1.94 19.79
N PRO A 8 0.73 -2.17 20.88
CA PRO A 8 0.28 -3.51 21.25
C PRO A 8 -0.75 -4.04 20.24
N LEU A 9 -0.91 -5.36 20.18
CA LEU A 9 -1.98 -5.97 19.39
C LEU A 9 -3.37 -5.54 19.91
N PHE A 10 -3.52 -5.52 21.24
CA PHE A 10 -4.72 -5.03 21.93
C PHE A 10 -4.32 -4.46 23.28
N ASN A 11 -4.92 -3.32 23.66
CA ASN A 11 -4.73 -2.69 24.95
C ASN A 11 -6.08 -2.24 25.52
N PRO A 12 -6.64 -2.96 26.53
CA PRO A 12 -7.91 -2.59 27.13
C PRO A 12 -7.88 -1.23 27.86
N GLU A 13 -6.68 -0.79 28.29
CA GLU A 13 -6.45 0.48 28.99
C GLU A 13 -6.07 1.61 28.03
N GLY A 14 -6.31 1.42 26.73
CA GLY A 14 -6.03 2.43 25.72
C GLY A 14 -7.04 3.59 25.74
N ASP A 15 -6.63 4.71 25.13
CA ASP A 15 -7.44 5.93 25.08
C ASP A 15 -8.71 5.69 24.26
N THR A 16 -9.88 5.81 24.92
CA THR A 16 -11.19 5.81 24.30
C THR A 16 -11.62 7.21 23.88
N ASP A 17 -11.09 8.25 24.53
CA ASP A 17 -11.33 9.64 24.12
C ASP A 17 -10.57 9.97 22.85
N VAL A 18 -11.31 10.26 21.77
CA VAL A 18 -10.75 10.60 20.45
C VAL A 18 -9.77 11.77 20.50
N ARG A 19 -9.94 12.71 21.41
CA ARG A 19 -9.08 13.91 21.56
C ARG A 19 -7.66 13.55 22.04
N LEU A 20 -7.51 12.44 22.73
CA LEU A 20 -6.23 11.97 23.26
C LEU A 20 -5.45 11.13 22.24
N ARG A 21 -6.13 10.59 21.22
CA ARG A 21 -5.52 9.74 20.19
C ARG A 21 -4.46 10.51 19.41
N ARG A 22 -3.33 9.88 19.18
CA ARG A 22 -2.18 10.42 18.43
C ARG A 22 -1.85 9.55 17.24
N MET A 23 -1.25 10.14 16.20
CA MET A 23 -0.78 9.43 15.03
C MET A 23 0.26 8.38 15.39
N ILE A 24 1.25 8.75 16.21
CA ILE A 24 2.33 7.92 16.71
C ILE A 24 2.48 8.10 18.22
N ASN A 25 3.01 7.09 18.90
CA ASN A 25 3.25 7.10 20.37
C ASN A 25 1.99 7.45 21.20
N GLY A 26 0.80 7.14 20.68
CA GLY A 26 -0.45 7.22 21.43
C GLY A 26 -0.68 5.96 22.27
N ASN A 27 -1.49 6.10 23.33
CA ASN A 27 -1.96 4.97 24.13
C ASN A 27 -3.21 4.35 23.45
N THR A 28 -3.01 3.65 22.35
CA THR A 28 -4.11 3.10 21.56
C THR A 28 -4.68 1.82 22.12
N THR A 29 -6.00 1.61 22.01
CA THR A 29 -6.63 0.31 22.23
C THR A 29 -6.32 -0.67 21.09
N ASN A 30 -5.89 -0.18 19.94
CA ASN A 30 -5.76 -0.87 18.66
C ASN A 30 -7.09 -1.42 18.10
N LEU A 31 -8.22 -0.86 18.52
CA LEU A 31 -9.54 -1.17 17.97
C LEU A 31 -9.98 -0.11 16.97
N ASN A 32 -10.66 -0.54 15.92
CA ASN A 32 -11.28 0.35 14.96
C ASN A 32 -12.58 0.94 15.55
N ASP A 33 -12.69 2.25 15.51
CA ASP A 33 -13.89 2.98 15.93
C ASP A 33 -14.25 4.03 14.86
N PHE A 34 -15.02 3.61 13.88
CA PHE A 34 -15.41 4.46 12.75
C PHE A 34 -16.38 5.58 13.10
N ASN A 35 -17.03 5.51 14.26
CA ASN A 35 -17.96 6.54 14.73
C ASN A 35 -17.23 7.70 15.41
N ASN A 36 -16.01 7.44 15.92
CA ASN A 36 -15.22 8.42 16.67
C ASN A 36 -13.78 8.44 16.16
N MET A 37 -13.57 9.01 14.99
CA MET A 37 -12.23 9.13 14.39
C MET A 37 -11.56 10.46 14.74
N ARG A 38 -10.29 10.40 15.11
CA ARG A 38 -9.44 11.61 15.26
C ARG A 38 -9.09 12.22 13.91
N TYR A 39 -8.96 11.39 12.88
CA TYR A 39 -8.52 11.74 11.54
C TYR A 39 -9.62 11.38 10.51
N PRO A 40 -10.73 12.16 10.45
CA PRO A 40 -11.91 11.81 9.64
C PRO A 40 -11.64 11.76 8.14
N TRP A 41 -10.62 12.48 7.62
CA TRP A 41 -10.19 12.43 6.23
C TRP A 41 -9.83 11.00 5.74
N VAL A 42 -9.47 10.12 6.67
CA VAL A 42 -9.16 8.72 6.40
C VAL A 42 -10.32 7.99 5.71
N SER A 43 -11.56 8.26 6.13
CA SER A 43 -12.74 7.60 5.53
C SER A 43 -12.85 7.86 4.04
N ASP A 44 -12.65 9.11 3.62
CA ASP A 44 -12.75 9.48 2.20
C ASP A 44 -11.58 8.92 1.41
N TRP A 45 -10.37 9.02 1.97
CA TRP A 45 -9.18 8.46 1.34
C TRP A 45 -9.28 6.93 1.17
N TYR A 46 -9.71 6.22 2.22
CA TYR A 46 -9.90 4.77 2.19
C TYR A 46 -10.94 4.34 1.15
N ARG A 47 -12.06 5.07 1.06
CA ARG A 47 -13.10 4.83 0.04
C ARG A 47 -12.57 5.06 -1.38
N GLN A 48 -11.81 6.13 -1.60
CA GLN A 48 -11.19 6.38 -2.89
C GLN A 48 -10.23 5.26 -3.27
N ALA A 49 -9.40 4.81 -2.33
CA ALA A 49 -8.47 3.71 -2.55
C ALA A 49 -9.21 2.39 -2.90
N MET A 50 -10.33 2.09 -2.23
CA MET A 50 -11.16 0.93 -2.58
C MET A 50 -11.81 1.07 -3.96
N ASN A 51 -12.25 2.27 -4.34
CA ASN A 51 -12.87 2.51 -5.64
C ASN A 51 -11.86 2.44 -6.80
N ASN A 52 -10.59 2.60 -6.51
CA ASN A 52 -9.49 2.41 -7.48
C ASN A 52 -9.06 0.93 -7.57
N PHE A 53 -9.91 0.01 -7.16
CA PHE A 53 -9.65 -1.42 -7.28
C PHE A 53 -9.59 -1.84 -8.76
N TRP A 54 -8.61 -2.62 -9.09
CA TRP A 54 -8.43 -3.28 -10.38
C TRP A 54 -7.58 -4.54 -10.20
N ILE A 55 -7.60 -5.42 -11.17
CA ILE A 55 -6.77 -6.62 -11.20
C ILE A 55 -5.98 -6.65 -12.51
N PRO A 56 -4.78 -7.28 -12.54
CA PRO A 56 -3.94 -7.34 -13.73
C PRO A 56 -4.64 -7.92 -14.96
N GLU A 57 -5.57 -8.86 -14.74
CA GLU A 57 -6.32 -9.54 -15.77
C GLU A 57 -7.30 -8.63 -16.54
N GLU A 58 -7.63 -7.46 -15.99
CA GLU A 58 -8.45 -6.45 -16.68
C GLU A 58 -7.66 -5.68 -17.74
N ILE A 59 -6.33 -5.75 -17.71
CA ILE A 59 -5.45 -5.06 -18.65
C ILE A 59 -5.25 -5.94 -19.89
N ASN A 60 -5.76 -5.49 -21.03
CA ASN A 60 -5.57 -6.20 -22.29
C ASN A 60 -4.20 -5.92 -22.89
N MET A 61 -3.28 -6.86 -22.77
CA MET A 61 -1.91 -6.78 -23.31
C MET A 61 -1.73 -7.47 -24.67
N SER A 62 -2.80 -7.79 -25.37
CA SER A 62 -2.70 -8.55 -26.64
C SER A 62 -1.99 -7.79 -27.78
N SER A 63 -2.03 -6.44 -27.77
CA SER A 63 -1.21 -5.62 -28.66
C SER A 63 0.25 -5.60 -28.22
N ASP A 64 0.51 -5.51 -26.92
CA ASP A 64 1.85 -5.38 -26.38
C ASP A 64 2.72 -6.60 -26.69
N ILE A 65 2.13 -7.80 -26.70
CA ILE A 65 2.80 -9.05 -27.10
C ILE A 65 3.34 -8.95 -28.53
N LYS A 66 2.66 -8.25 -29.40
CA LYS A 66 3.08 -8.05 -30.80
C LYS A 66 4.08 -6.89 -30.94
N ASP A 67 3.83 -5.81 -30.22
CA ASP A 67 4.58 -4.57 -30.37
C ASP A 67 5.92 -4.61 -29.62
N TYR A 68 6.00 -5.33 -28.50
CA TYR A 68 7.21 -5.41 -27.70
C TYR A 68 8.44 -5.99 -28.45
N PRO A 69 8.33 -7.11 -29.25
CA PRO A 69 9.44 -7.60 -30.04
C PRO A 69 9.92 -6.62 -31.14
N GLU A 70 9.04 -5.74 -31.63
CA GLU A 70 9.34 -4.77 -32.68
C GLU A 70 10.05 -3.51 -32.16
N LEU A 71 10.10 -3.33 -30.81
CA LEU A 71 10.80 -2.18 -30.21
C LEU A 71 12.29 -2.20 -30.55
N PRO A 72 12.90 -1.04 -30.83
CA PRO A 72 14.34 -0.91 -30.91
C PRO A 72 15.01 -1.40 -29.63
N GLU A 73 16.19 -2.00 -29.76
CA GLU A 73 16.93 -2.60 -28.61
C GLU A 73 17.09 -1.62 -27.44
N ALA A 74 17.36 -0.35 -27.71
CA ALA A 74 17.52 0.67 -26.67
C ALA A 74 16.22 0.93 -25.91
N GLU A 75 15.08 0.98 -26.63
CA GLU A 75 13.76 1.19 -26.02
C GLU A 75 13.33 -0.03 -25.20
N ARG A 76 13.52 -1.23 -25.73
CA ARG A 76 13.26 -2.48 -25.02
C ARG A 76 14.10 -2.60 -23.75
N THR A 77 15.40 -2.25 -23.83
CA THR A 77 16.29 -2.23 -22.67
C THR A 77 15.82 -1.23 -21.62
N ALA A 78 15.40 -0.02 -22.02
CA ALA A 78 14.87 0.98 -21.10
C ALA A 78 13.58 0.51 -20.43
N TYR A 79 12.64 -0.02 -21.20
CA TYR A 79 11.38 -0.58 -20.72
C TYR A 79 11.62 -1.67 -19.67
N ASP A 80 12.47 -2.63 -19.99
CA ASP A 80 12.82 -3.73 -19.10
C ASP A 80 13.43 -3.28 -17.77
N LYS A 81 14.33 -2.30 -17.83
CA LYS A 81 14.94 -1.75 -16.62
C LYS A 81 13.96 -0.97 -15.76
N ILE A 82 13.05 -0.21 -16.38
CA ILE A 82 12.03 0.53 -15.67
C ILE A 82 11.07 -0.43 -14.96
N LEU A 83 10.57 -1.46 -15.66
CA LEU A 83 9.68 -2.46 -15.03
C LEU A 83 10.38 -3.20 -13.90
N SER A 84 11.63 -3.63 -14.09
CA SER A 84 12.39 -4.31 -13.04
C SER A 84 12.58 -3.42 -11.81
N PHE A 85 12.77 -2.12 -12.00
CA PHE A 85 12.88 -1.16 -10.92
C PHE A 85 11.55 -0.95 -10.19
N LEU A 86 10.44 -0.87 -10.92
CA LEU A 86 9.10 -0.74 -10.33
C LEU A 86 8.76 -1.98 -9.48
N ILE A 87 8.97 -3.20 -9.99
CA ILE A 87 8.75 -4.44 -9.23
C ILE A 87 9.55 -4.44 -7.92
N PHE A 88 10.80 -3.97 -7.98
CA PHE A 88 11.64 -3.85 -6.79
C PHE A 88 11.04 -2.87 -5.77
N LEU A 89 10.58 -1.69 -6.21
CA LEU A 89 9.96 -0.69 -5.34
C LEU A 89 8.67 -1.22 -4.72
N ASP A 90 7.76 -1.80 -5.51
CA ASP A 90 6.48 -2.36 -5.07
C ASP A 90 6.70 -3.46 -4.02
N SER A 91 7.71 -4.32 -4.24
CA SER A 91 8.08 -5.38 -3.31
C SER A 91 8.57 -4.83 -1.97
N ILE A 92 9.39 -3.76 -2.00
CA ILE A 92 9.85 -3.09 -0.78
C ILE A 92 8.67 -2.44 -0.06
N GLN A 93 7.77 -1.76 -0.78
CA GLN A 93 6.60 -1.11 -0.19
C GLN A 93 5.64 -2.11 0.43
N THR A 94 5.41 -3.24 -0.23
CA THR A 94 4.59 -4.33 0.33
C THR A 94 5.10 -4.79 1.69
N ALA A 95 6.42 -4.85 1.88
CA ALA A 95 7.03 -5.23 3.16
C ALA A 95 7.09 -4.06 4.16
N ASN A 96 7.36 -2.84 3.69
CA ASN A 96 7.62 -1.68 4.54
C ASN A 96 6.36 -1.07 5.14
N LEU A 97 5.25 -0.99 4.38
CA LEU A 97 4.01 -0.38 4.86
C LEU A 97 3.46 -1.05 6.13
N PRO A 98 3.44 -2.40 6.26
CA PRO A 98 3.08 -3.06 7.52
C PRO A 98 4.02 -2.68 8.67
N HIS A 99 5.33 -2.54 8.43
CA HIS A 99 6.28 -2.12 9.46
C HIS A 99 6.01 -0.68 9.94
N ILE A 100 5.69 0.24 9.04
CA ILE A 100 5.24 1.58 9.42
C ILE A 100 3.98 1.48 10.28
N GLY A 101 3.04 0.62 9.89
CA GLY A 101 1.79 0.38 10.60
C GLY A 101 1.98 -0.06 12.06
N GLU A 102 3.08 -0.73 12.40
CA GLU A 102 3.39 -1.12 13.78
C GLU A 102 3.59 0.09 14.73
N TYR A 103 3.92 1.25 14.18
CA TYR A 103 4.17 2.49 14.94
C TYR A 103 3.02 3.49 14.84
N ILE A 104 2.07 3.28 13.93
CA ILE A 104 0.89 4.14 13.79
C ILE A 104 -0.14 3.75 14.83
N THR A 105 -0.37 4.62 15.80
CA THR A 105 -1.29 4.40 16.91
C THR A 105 -2.71 4.93 16.64
N ALA A 106 -2.91 5.68 15.55
CA ALA A 106 -4.24 6.03 15.04
C ALA A 106 -4.76 4.89 14.15
N ASN A 107 -5.67 4.08 14.67
CA ASN A 107 -6.12 2.86 13.97
C ASN A 107 -6.78 3.12 12.63
N GLU A 108 -7.55 4.20 12.52
CA GLU A 108 -8.14 4.61 11.27
C GLU A 108 -7.09 4.83 10.17
N VAL A 109 -5.91 5.34 10.52
CA VAL A 109 -4.81 5.56 9.57
C VAL A 109 -4.19 4.23 9.11
N ASN A 110 -4.20 3.21 9.97
CA ASN A 110 -3.74 1.88 9.59
C ASN A 110 -4.60 1.24 8.49
N LEU A 111 -5.87 1.61 8.36
CA LEU A 111 -6.70 1.15 7.25
C LEU A 111 -6.14 1.65 5.91
N CYS A 112 -5.67 2.90 5.87
CA CYS A 112 -5.03 3.45 4.68
C CYS A 112 -3.76 2.67 4.32
N LEU A 113 -2.92 2.34 5.31
CA LEU A 113 -1.72 1.54 5.08
C LEU A 113 -2.05 0.12 4.60
N SER A 114 -3.12 -0.48 5.12
CA SER A 114 -3.56 -1.83 4.74
C SER A 114 -4.03 -1.87 3.29
N ILE A 115 -4.87 -0.93 2.87
CA ILE A 115 -5.35 -0.88 1.47
C ILE A 115 -4.19 -0.52 0.52
N GLN A 116 -3.28 0.36 0.93
CA GLN A 116 -2.10 0.69 0.14
C GLN A 116 -1.19 -0.53 -0.01
N THR A 117 -0.94 -1.29 1.05
CA THR A 117 -0.18 -2.55 0.98
C THR A 117 -0.80 -3.51 -0.03
N PHE A 118 -2.13 -3.64 -0.02
CA PHE A 118 -2.84 -4.45 -1.00
C PHE A 118 -2.61 -3.93 -2.43
N GLN A 119 -2.70 -2.62 -2.67
CA GLN A 119 -2.44 -2.02 -3.99
C GLN A 119 -1.01 -2.28 -4.47
N GLU A 120 -0.01 -2.20 -3.59
CA GLU A 120 1.38 -2.54 -3.94
C GLU A 120 1.54 -4.03 -4.34
N CYS A 121 0.76 -4.93 -3.74
CA CYS A 121 0.72 -6.33 -4.18
C CYS A 121 0.17 -6.45 -5.61
N VAL A 122 -0.90 -5.71 -5.93
CA VAL A 122 -1.49 -5.70 -7.28
C VAL A 122 -0.52 -5.10 -8.29
N HIS A 123 0.16 -3.99 -7.93
CA HIS A 123 1.18 -3.37 -8.78
C HIS A 123 2.33 -4.34 -9.08
N SER A 124 2.86 -4.99 -8.05
CA SER A 124 3.94 -5.99 -8.20
C SER A 124 3.52 -7.15 -9.10
N GLN A 125 2.32 -7.69 -8.90
CA GLN A 125 1.77 -8.75 -9.75
C GLN A 125 1.59 -8.30 -11.20
N SER A 126 1.07 -7.10 -11.41
CA SER A 126 0.89 -6.51 -12.74
C SER A 126 2.23 -6.34 -13.45
N SER A 127 3.21 -5.74 -12.78
CA SER A 127 4.55 -5.52 -13.33
C SER A 127 5.25 -6.84 -13.69
N VAL A 128 5.05 -7.90 -12.90
CA VAL A 128 5.54 -9.26 -13.22
C VAL A 128 4.83 -9.80 -14.48
N SER A 129 3.53 -9.58 -14.62
CA SER A 129 2.78 -10.01 -15.82
C SER A 129 3.32 -9.35 -17.09
N TYR A 130 3.68 -8.06 -17.03
CA TYR A 130 4.35 -7.39 -18.15
C TYR A 130 5.73 -8.00 -18.49
N THR A 131 6.45 -8.54 -17.52
CA THR A 131 7.75 -9.19 -17.80
C THR A 131 7.58 -10.56 -18.49
N HIS A 132 6.42 -11.21 -18.37
CA HIS A 132 6.10 -12.44 -19.09
C HIS A 132 5.81 -12.24 -20.58
N LEU A 133 5.69 -11.01 -21.06
CA LEU A 133 5.65 -10.73 -22.50
C LEU A 133 6.94 -11.17 -23.24
N ARG A 134 7.98 -11.53 -22.49
CA ARG A 134 9.27 -11.99 -23.02
C ARG A 134 9.34 -13.50 -23.30
N ALA A 135 8.36 -14.27 -22.81
CA ALA A 135 8.30 -15.73 -22.98
C ALA A 135 7.46 -16.11 -24.17
#